data_7cb1646e51ca9a106044c41c62bba8f9
#
_entry.id   7cb1646e51ca9a106044c41c62bba8f9
#
_cell.length_a   1.000
_cell.length_b   1.000
_cell.length_c   1.000
_cell.angle_alpha   90.00
_cell.angle_beta   90.00
_cell.angle_gamma   90.00
#
_symmetry.space_group_name_H-M   'P 1'
#
loop_
_entity.id
_entity.type
_entity.pdbx_description
1 polymer ?
#
loop_
_entity_poly.entity_id
_entity_poly.type
_entity_poly.pdbx_seq_one_letter_code
_entity_poly.pdbx_strand_id
1 'polypeptide(L)'
;REAWMNGEVGIWPEITRSVVGGGGTIRNSQPVSITLPGSQSILTYRLLKGGTVVASRAGTGGVLSFSVSETGTYTMEAGLQDYFVPMTGSVTVDRDNGIHYTSTEPHVVETIYLDPTTSGDGARTINNVTYLDGFGRKLQEIQVNASPGNTSDIVKACRYGVLGRVEREHVPYALEGNHGGFVRDALSPARWKMFGESESGYMYTLTGYDNSPLDRVVKRTGPGKNWHENGKGVTTDYGLNRANEVRLYRVSGDGSLVLSGYYAAGSLQKVTVTDEDGKRVETYTDNQDRTVLVVNVEGDDNRLETYSVLDERGLLRYVLPP
;
A
#
# COMPACT_ATOMS: atom_id res chain seq x y z
N ARG A 1 60.70 13.17 4.44
CA ARG A 1 60.78 14.26 5.45
C ARG A 1 61.30 13.66 6.75
N GLU A 2 62.36 14.26 7.30
CA GLU A 2 62.89 13.90 8.62
C GLU A 2 62.04 14.53 9.70
N ALA A 3 61.66 13.78 10.73
CA ALA A 3 60.97 14.25 11.90
C ALA A 3 61.61 13.65 13.16
N TRP A 4 61.70 14.45 14.23
CA TRP A 4 62.25 14.02 15.52
C TRP A 4 61.18 13.25 16.30
N MET A 5 61.42 11.97 16.58
CA MET A 5 60.63 11.20 17.52
C MET A 5 61.53 10.58 18.60
N ASN A 6 61.26 10.91 19.86
CA ASN A 6 61.97 10.40 21.03
C ASN A 6 63.50 10.57 21.00
N GLY A 7 63.99 11.65 20.33
CA GLY A 7 65.40 11.94 20.26
C GLY A 7 66.17 11.21 19.13
N GLU A 8 65.50 10.45 18.32
CA GLU A 8 66.09 9.81 17.13
C GLU A 8 65.50 10.39 15.83
N VAL A 9 66.33 10.51 14.79
CA VAL A 9 65.88 10.92 13.46
C VAL A 9 65.19 9.74 12.79
N GLY A 10 63.86 9.74 12.78
CA GLY A 10 63.09 8.76 12.06
C GLY A 10 62.79 9.18 10.62
N ILE A 11 63.02 8.30 9.65
CA ILE A 11 62.57 8.54 8.27
C ILE A 11 61.11 8.12 8.21
N TRP A 12 60.19 9.09 8.01
CA TRP A 12 58.80 8.76 7.77
C TRP A 12 58.66 8.00 6.46
N PRO A 13 57.90 6.87 6.46
CA PRO A 13 57.66 6.16 5.21
C PRO A 13 56.93 7.09 4.22
N GLU A 14 57.34 7.02 2.96
CA GLU A 14 56.62 7.73 1.90
C GLU A 14 55.22 7.16 1.79
N ILE A 15 54.22 8.04 1.96
CA ILE A 15 52.79 7.63 1.88
C ILE A 15 52.38 7.68 0.42
N THR A 16 52.15 6.49 -0.17
CA THR A 16 51.59 6.37 -1.51
C THR A 16 50.10 6.75 -1.51
N ARG A 17 49.77 7.79 -2.28
CA ARG A 17 48.41 8.25 -2.43
C ARG A 17 47.66 7.41 -3.46
N SER A 18 46.82 6.48 -2.98
CA SER A 18 45.95 5.69 -3.82
C SER A 18 44.64 6.44 -4.11
N VAL A 19 43.99 6.09 -5.22
CA VAL A 19 42.69 6.66 -5.58
C VAL A 19 41.59 5.93 -4.83
N VAL A 20 40.70 6.68 -4.14
CA VAL A 20 39.53 6.13 -3.46
C VAL A 20 38.53 5.65 -4.52
N GLY A 21 38.15 4.39 -4.46
CA GLY A 21 37.22 3.76 -5.39
C GLY A 21 36.03 3.12 -4.66
N GLY A 22 35.14 2.49 -5.43
CA GLY A 22 33.92 1.89 -4.89
C GLY A 22 32.81 2.91 -4.72
N GLY A 23 32.05 2.83 -3.63
CA GLY A 23 30.82 3.61 -3.45
C GLY A 23 29.67 3.03 -4.25
N GLY A 24 28.70 3.84 -4.59
CA GLY A 24 27.51 3.44 -5.34
C GLY A 24 26.23 3.55 -4.52
N THR A 25 25.22 2.76 -4.85
CA THR A 25 23.88 2.88 -4.28
C THR A 25 23.59 1.74 -3.31
N ILE A 26 23.23 2.08 -2.07
CA ILE A 26 22.72 1.14 -1.06
C ILE A 26 21.33 0.69 -1.52
N ARG A 27 21.16 -0.62 -1.76
CA ARG A 27 19.89 -1.24 -2.14
C ARG A 27 19.48 -2.26 -1.08
N ASN A 28 18.20 -2.27 -0.71
CA ASN A 28 17.67 -3.24 0.26
C ASN A 28 18.49 -3.29 1.55
N SER A 29 18.96 -2.15 2.04
CA SER A 29 19.84 -2.03 3.21
C SER A 29 21.16 -2.79 3.11
N GLN A 30 21.56 -3.25 1.92
CA GLN A 30 22.84 -3.90 1.71
C GLN A 30 23.95 -2.85 1.70
N PRO A 31 25.01 -3.03 2.51
CA PRO A 31 26.11 -2.10 2.55
C PRO A 31 26.89 -2.10 1.24
N VAL A 32 27.46 -0.96 0.88
CA VAL A 32 28.39 -0.82 -0.25
C VAL A 32 29.82 -0.75 0.24
N SER A 33 30.75 -1.15 -0.62
CA SER A 33 32.18 -1.14 -0.30
C SER A 33 32.85 0.11 -0.87
N ILE A 34 33.65 0.76 -0.03
CA ILE A 34 34.60 1.81 -0.44
C ILE A 34 36.00 1.19 -0.37
N THR A 35 36.77 1.31 -1.43
CA THR A 35 38.00 0.54 -1.61
C THR A 35 39.19 1.44 -1.93
N LEU A 36 40.36 0.98 -1.52
CA LEU A 36 41.67 1.42 -2.05
C LEU A 36 42.34 0.25 -2.77
N PRO A 37 42.84 0.42 -3.99
CA PRO A 37 43.47 -0.66 -4.74
C PRO A 37 44.83 -1.13 -4.14
N GLY A 38 45.42 -0.29 -3.29
CA GLY A 38 46.66 -0.63 -2.58
C GLY A 38 46.75 0.10 -1.24
N SER A 39 47.30 -0.59 -0.24
CA SER A 39 47.56 -0.05 1.08
C SER A 39 48.93 -0.50 1.59
N GLN A 40 49.59 0.32 2.39
CA GLN A 40 50.88 0.01 3.02
C GLN A 40 50.63 -0.56 4.42
N SER A 41 51.16 -1.73 4.73
CA SER A 41 50.88 -2.48 5.97
C SER A 41 51.31 -1.74 7.26
N ILE A 42 52.28 -0.81 7.14
CA ILE A 42 52.75 -0.02 8.26
C ILE A 42 51.81 1.16 8.62
N LEU A 43 50.89 1.52 7.73
CA LEU A 43 50.01 2.70 7.89
C LEU A 43 48.62 2.31 8.42
N THR A 44 48.03 3.23 9.11
CA THR A 44 46.59 3.21 9.45
C THR A 44 45.82 4.05 8.43
N TYR A 45 44.70 3.51 7.96
CA TYR A 45 43.78 4.17 7.03
C TYR A 45 42.48 4.53 7.76
N ARG A 46 42.04 5.76 7.57
CA ARG A 46 40.79 6.28 8.12
C ARG A 46 39.83 6.59 6.99
N LEU A 47 38.60 6.16 7.14
CA LEU A 47 37.48 6.54 6.28
C LEU A 47 36.77 7.74 6.93
N LEU A 48 36.54 8.81 6.15
CA LEU A 48 35.88 10.00 6.61
C LEU A 48 34.59 10.22 5.83
N LYS A 49 33.55 10.65 6.54
CA LYS A 49 32.27 11.12 5.99
C LYS A 49 32.10 12.59 6.35
N GLY A 50 32.06 13.46 5.33
CA GLY A 50 31.95 14.90 5.58
C GLY A 50 33.06 15.47 6.47
N GLY A 51 34.29 14.91 6.41
CA GLY A 51 35.42 15.32 7.23
C GLY A 51 35.51 14.66 8.61
N THR A 52 34.51 13.88 9.02
CA THR A 52 34.52 13.14 10.29
C THR A 52 34.96 11.70 10.08
N VAL A 53 35.88 11.18 10.91
CA VAL A 53 36.33 9.78 10.86
C VAL A 53 35.21 8.86 11.31
N VAL A 54 34.80 7.95 10.40
CA VAL A 54 33.73 6.97 10.66
C VAL A 54 34.23 5.53 10.79
N ALA A 55 35.42 5.25 10.27
CA ALA A 55 36.05 3.94 10.42
C ALA A 55 37.58 4.05 10.31
N SER A 56 38.31 3.10 10.90
CA SER A 56 39.77 3.01 10.81
C SER A 56 40.20 1.56 10.68
N ARG A 57 41.21 1.31 9.82
CA ARG A 57 41.82 -0.03 9.61
C ARG A 57 43.29 0.08 9.35
N ALA A 58 44.05 -0.92 9.78
CA ALA A 58 45.47 -1.07 9.38
C ALA A 58 45.53 -1.45 7.88
N GLY A 59 46.59 -0.97 7.21
CA GLY A 59 46.88 -1.36 5.85
C GLY A 59 47.22 -2.87 5.76
N THR A 60 46.91 -3.48 4.63
CA THR A 60 47.07 -4.92 4.38
C THR A 60 48.25 -5.27 3.51
N GLY A 61 48.89 -4.26 2.89
CA GLY A 61 49.87 -4.46 1.82
C GLY A 61 49.22 -4.65 0.44
N GLY A 62 47.90 -4.65 0.36
CA GLY A 62 47.08 -4.84 -0.84
C GLY A 62 45.80 -4.02 -0.80
N VAL A 63 44.75 -4.53 -1.44
CA VAL A 63 43.45 -3.88 -1.46
C VAL A 63 42.88 -3.71 -0.04
N LEU A 64 42.40 -2.53 0.28
CA LEU A 64 41.71 -2.22 1.54
C LEU A 64 40.25 -1.84 1.26
N SER A 65 39.34 -2.39 2.04
CA SER A 65 37.89 -2.17 1.86
C SER A 65 37.23 -1.79 3.16
N PHE A 66 36.30 -0.84 3.07
CA PHE A 66 35.39 -0.42 4.15
C PHE A 66 33.94 -0.65 3.69
N SER A 67 33.16 -1.29 4.53
CA SER A 67 31.72 -1.50 4.29
C SER A 67 30.93 -0.37 4.93
N VAL A 68 30.06 0.31 4.17
CA VAL A 68 29.27 1.45 4.64
C VAL A 68 27.79 1.26 4.33
N SER A 69 26.94 1.67 5.28
CA SER A 69 25.47 1.57 5.19
C SER A 69 24.78 2.94 5.22
N GLU A 70 25.56 4.01 5.22
CA GLU A 70 25.05 5.38 5.26
C GLU A 70 25.39 6.12 3.98
N THR A 71 24.47 6.99 3.54
CA THR A 71 24.69 7.88 2.40
C THR A 71 25.64 9.01 2.73
N GLY A 72 26.28 9.54 1.73
CA GLY A 72 27.16 10.70 1.86
C GLY A 72 28.42 10.62 1.01
N THR A 73 29.23 11.67 1.10
CA THR A 73 30.53 11.71 0.41
C THR A 73 31.62 11.25 1.37
N TYR A 74 32.39 10.27 0.91
CA TYR A 74 33.47 9.65 1.66
C TYR A 74 34.81 9.96 1.04
N THR A 75 35.77 10.23 1.92
CA THR A 75 37.19 10.39 1.61
C THR A 75 38.00 9.44 2.49
N MET A 76 39.24 9.24 2.13
CA MET A 76 40.17 8.46 2.96
C MET A 76 41.44 9.26 3.24
N GLU A 77 42.07 8.97 4.38
CA GLU A 77 43.40 9.41 4.73
C GLU A 77 44.23 8.23 5.24
N ALA A 78 45.55 8.29 5.06
CA ALA A 78 46.46 7.31 5.60
C ALA A 78 47.57 7.98 6.39
N GLY A 79 48.00 7.34 7.44
CA GLY A 79 49.03 7.91 8.30
C GLY A 79 49.56 6.97 9.35
N LEU A 80 50.48 7.50 10.13
CA LEU A 80 51.10 6.83 11.26
C LEU A 80 51.04 7.78 12.45
N GLN A 81 50.64 7.27 13.63
CA GLN A 81 50.45 8.05 14.85
C GLN A 81 49.43 9.22 14.61
N ASP A 82 49.85 10.47 14.72
CA ASP A 82 49.00 11.66 14.57
C ASP A 82 49.12 12.36 13.22
N TYR A 83 49.95 11.84 12.31
CA TYR A 83 50.19 12.44 10.99
C TYR A 83 49.42 11.65 9.91
N PHE A 84 48.38 12.27 9.32
CA PHE A 84 47.55 11.67 8.27
C PHE A 84 47.61 12.51 7.01
N VAL A 85 47.63 11.86 5.87
CA VAL A 85 47.66 12.46 4.53
C VAL A 85 46.41 11.98 3.76
N PRO A 86 45.66 12.89 3.14
CA PRO A 86 44.49 12.50 2.37
C PRO A 86 44.89 11.66 1.15
N MET A 87 44.10 10.61 0.88
CA MET A 87 44.12 9.86 -0.35
C MET A 87 43.49 10.66 -1.49
N THR A 88 43.68 10.20 -2.74
CA THR A 88 43.18 10.93 -3.90
C THR A 88 41.71 10.64 -4.16
N GLY A 89 40.91 11.69 -4.35
CA GLY A 89 39.49 11.60 -4.73
C GLY A 89 38.54 11.35 -3.56
N SER A 90 37.29 11.26 -3.92
CA SER A 90 36.17 10.97 -3.03
C SER A 90 35.16 10.07 -3.76
N VAL A 91 34.34 9.37 -3.00
CA VAL A 91 33.23 8.56 -3.55
C VAL A 91 31.94 8.97 -2.87
N THR A 92 30.86 8.97 -3.63
CA THR A 92 29.51 9.19 -3.12
C THR A 92 28.81 7.86 -2.93
N VAL A 93 28.14 7.74 -1.81
CA VAL A 93 27.21 6.65 -1.50
C VAL A 93 25.83 7.22 -1.41
N ASP A 94 24.96 6.79 -2.30
CA ASP A 94 23.55 7.16 -2.34
C ASP A 94 22.70 6.01 -1.81
N ARG A 95 21.45 6.29 -1.50
CA ARG A 95 20.46 5.27 -1.17
C ARG A 95 19.45 5.20 -2.30
N ASP A 96 19.26 3.99 -2.80
CA ASP A 96 18.09 3.68 -3.60
C ASP A 96 16.93 3.43 -2.62
N ASN A 97 15.99 4.36 -2.54
CA ASN A 97 14.74 4.19 -1.79
C ASN A 97 13.84 3.13 -2.40
N GLY A 98 14.32 2.43 -3.42
CA GLY A 98 13.64 1.29 -4.02
C GLY A 98 12.45 1.65 -4.90
N ILE A 99 12.29 2.94 -5.25
CA ILE A 99 11.19 3.38 -6.11
C ILE A 99 11.74 3.67 -7.50
N HIS A 100 11.37 2.83 -8.47
CA HIS A 100 11.71 2.99 -9.89
C HIS A 100 10.42 3.14 -10.73
N TYR A 101 9.62 4.17 -10.44
CA TYR A 101 8.38 4.38 -11.17
C TYR A 101 8.63 4.62 -12.67
N THR A 102 7.70 4.18 -13.50
CA THR A 102 7.74 4.39 -14.94
C THR A 102 7.29 5.80 -15.28
N SER A 103 8.23 6.70 -15.53
CA SER A 103 7.97 8.14 -15.73
C SER A 103 7.17 8.47 -16.99
N THR A 104 7.06 7.53 -17.94
CA THR A 104 6.26 7.69 -19.17
C THR A 104 4.77 7.47 -18.97
N GLU A 105 4.37 6.88 -17.86
CA GLU A 105 2.97 6.62 -17.52
C GLU A 105 2.49 7.63 -16.47
N PRO A 106 1.27 8.18 -16.57
CA PRO A 106 0.71 9.06 -15.54
C PRO A 106 0.66 8.36 -14.19
N HIS A 107 1.24 8.97 -13.16
CA HIS A 107 1.33 8.36 -11.85
C HIS A 107 1.36 9.37 -10.71
N VAL A 108 1.05 8.88 -9.51
CA VAL A 108 1.22 9.58 -8.22
C VAL A 108 2.09 8.71 -7.33
N VAL A 109 3.10 9.29 -6.72
CA VAL A 109 3.93 8.65 -5.71
C VAL A 109 3.60 9.24 -4.35
N GLU A 110 3.25 8.37 -3.40
CA GLU A 110 3.00 8.72 -2.02
C GLU A 110 4.05 8.05 -1.13
N THR A 111 4.72 8.85 -0.29
CA THR A 111 5.66 8.35 0.72
C THR A 111 5.12 8.66 2.10
N ILE A 112 4.86 7.61 2.89
CA ILE A 112 4.39 7.71 4.26
C ILE A 112 5.58 7.44 5.19
N TYR A 113 5.94 8.40 6.01
CA TYR A 113 6.98 8.25 7.03
C TYR A 113 6.40 7.62 8.28
N LEU A 114 6.97 6.48 8.71
CA LEU A 114 6.51 5.73 9.88
C LEU A 114 7.07 6.30 11.20
N ASP A 115 8.21 6.99 11.13
CA ASP A 115 8.86 7.60 12.28
C ASP A 115 8.81 9.14 12.14
N PRO A 116 8.00 9.85 12.96
CA PRO A 116 7.82 11.30 12.84
C PRO A 116 9.06 12.12 13.23
N THR A 117 10.05 11.50 13.87
CA THR A 117 11.27 12.17 14.36
C THR A 117 12.47 12.00 13.44
N THR A 118 12.41 11.13 12.44
CA THR A 118 13.49 10.89 11.48
C THR A 118 13.05 11.33 10.10
N SER A 119 13.42 12.53 9.69
CA SER A 119 13.39 12.96 8.29
C SER A 119 14.75 12.70 7.68
N GLY A 120 14.82 12.05 6.52
CA GLY A 120 16.05 11.79 5.79
C GLY A 120 16.46 10.31 5.74
N ASP A 121 17.75 10.10 5.50
CA ASP A 121 18.35 8.77 5.37
C ASP A 121 18.18 7.92 6.63
N GLY A 122 17.44 6.83 6.50
CA GLY A 122 17.18 5.90 7.60
C GLY A 122 15.75 5.91 8.14
N ALA A 123 14.89 6.87 7.73
CA ALA A 123 13.48 6.84 8.06
C ALA A 123 12.80 5.60 7.45
N ARG A 124 12.00 4.90 8.25
CA ARG A 124 11.14 3.83 7.72
C ARG A 124 10.00 4.46 6.96
N THR A 125 9.81 4.06 5.72
CA THR A 125 8.77 4.58 4.84
C THR A 125 7.93 3.47 4.22
N ILE A 126 6.67 3.79 3.94
CA ILE A 126 5.82 3.04 3.03
C ILE A 126 5.70 3.87 1.76
N ASN A 127 5.98 3.27 0.62
CA ASN A 127 5.93 3.94 -0.66
C ASN A 127 4.85 3.29 -1.53
N ASN A 128 3.90 4.11 -2.00
CA ASN A 128 2.83 3.70 -2.89
C ASN A 128 2.99 4.43 -4.22
N VAL A 129 2.91 3.69 -5.33
CA VAL A 129 2.84 4.26 -6.67
C VAL A 129 1.50 3.92 -7.28
N THR A 130 0.69 4.93 -7.59
CA THR A 130 -0.61 4.77 -8.23
C THR A 130 -0.51 5.22 -9.68
N TYR A 131 -0.71 4.30 -10.62
CA TYR A 131 -0.76 4.59 -12.04
C TYR A 131 -2.19 4.88 -12.49
N LEU A 132 -2.32 5.90 -13.33
CA LEU A 132 -3.60 6.44 -13.80
C LEU A 132 -3.73 6.25 -15.30
N ASP A 133 -4.98 6.17 -15.77
CA ASP A 133 -5.27 6.25 -17.21
C ASP A 133 -5.36 7.71 -17.70
N GLY A 134 -5.61 7.89 -18.99
CA GLY A 134 -5.76 9.22 -19.60
C GLY A 134 -6.93 10.07 -19.07
N PHE A 135 -7.82 9.49 -18.25
CA PHE A 135 -8.93 10.18 -17.58
C PHE A 135 -8.65 10.42 -16.08
N GLY A 136 -7.46 10.10 -15.61
CA GLY A 136 -7.09 10.24 -14.20
C GLY A 136 -7.64 9.14 -13.29
N ARG A 137 -8.13 8.00 -13.85
CA ARG A 137 -8.66 6.88 -13.08
C ARG A 137 -7.54 5.88 -12.77
N LYS A 138 -7.57 5.29 -11.57
CA LYS A 138 -6.57 4.33 -11.09
C LYS A 138 -6.57 3.03 -11.92
N LEU A 139 -5.47 2.71 -12.59
CA LEU A 139 -5.25 1.43 -13.28
C LEU A 139 -4.64 0.39 -12.36
N GLN A 140 -3.61 0.77 -11.64
CA GLN A 140 -2.92 -0.09 -10.68
C GLN A 140 -2.31 0.72 -9.55
N GLU A 141 -2.20 0.08 -8.41
CA GLU A 141 -1.57 0.58 -7.20
C GLU A 141 -0.48 -0.40 -6.78
N ILE A 142 0.71 0.11 -6.53
CA ILE A 142 1.88 -0.68 -6.21
C ILE A 142 2.44 -0.22 -4.87
N GLN A 143 2.39 -1.09 -3.89
CA GLN A 143 3.09 -0.89 -2.61
C GLN A 143 4.51 -1.44 -2.76
N VAL A 144 5.49 -0.53 -2.77
CA VAL A 144 6.87 -0.87 -3.09
C VAL A 144 7.52 -1.64 -1.95
N ASN A 145 8.12 -2.80 -2.27
CA ASN A 145 8.81 -3.67 -1.31
C ASN A 145 7.94 -4.02 -0.07
N ALA A 146 6.63 -4.19 -0.25
CA ALA A 146 5.68 -4.38 0.86
C ALA A 146 5.50 -5.85 1.29
N SER A 147 6.14 -6.81 0.62
CA SER A 147 6.11 -8.22 1.03
C SER A 147 6.93 -8.46 2.30
N PRO A 148 6.67 -9.56 3.04
CA PRO A 148 7.55 -9.99 4.11
C PRO A 148 9.00 -10.11 3.62
N GLY A 149 9.94 -9.47 4.32
CA GLY A 149 11.35 -9.39 3.91
C GLY A 149 11.67 -8.25 2.94
N ASN A 150 10.71 -7.43 2.55
CA ASN A 150 10.89 -6.25 1.67
C ASN A 150 11.55 -6.59 0.31
N THR A 151 11.18 -7.73 -0.28
CA THR A 151 11.77 -8.21 -1.53
C THR A 151 10.87 -8.03 -2.74
N SER A 152 9.57 -7.87 -2.52
CA SER A 152 8.56 -7.82 -3.59
C SER A 152 7.57 -6.68 -3.39
N ASP A 153 7.16 -6.10 -4.48
CA ASP A 153 6.03 -5.16 -4.53
C ASP A 153 4.72 -5.92 -4.38
N ILE A 154 3.72 -5.28 -3.79
CA ILE A 154 2.33 -5.76 -3.82
C ILE A 154 1.58 -4.95 -4.86
N VAL A 155 1.15 -5.62 -5.92
CA VAL A 155 0.46 -5.01 -7.06
C VAL A 155 -1.04 -5.29 -6.95
N LYS A 156 -1.85 -4.24 -6.97
CA LYS A 156 -3.31 -4.28 -7.07
C LYS A 156 -3.74 -3.56 -8.33
N ALA A 157 -4.49 -4.23 -9.20
CA ALA A 157 -4.93 -3.67 -10.48
C ALA A 157 -6.43 -3.82 -10.67
N CYS A 158 -7.03 -2.90 -11.44
CA CYS A 158 -8.44 -2.92 -11.76
C CYS A 158 -8.69 -2.72 -13.25
N ARG A 159 -9.89 -3.11 -13.69
CA ARG A 159 -10.38 -2.90 -15.05
C ARG A 159 -11.69 -2.14 -15.02
N TYR A 160 -11.83 -1.20 -15.94
CA TYR A 160 -13.04 -0.42 -16.13
C TYR A 160 -13.91 -1.03 -17.25
N GLY A 161 -15.20 -1.00 -17.04
CA GLY A 161 -16.20 -1.29 -18.06
C GLY A 161 -16.38 -0.13 -19.06
N VAL A 162 -17.25 -0.34 -20.04
CA VAL A 162 -17.50 0.64 -21.13
C VAL A 162 -18.04 1.97 -20.64
N LEU A 163 -18.70 2.01 -19.48
CA LEU A 163 -19.22 3.23 -18.88
C LEU A 163 -18.25 3.89 -17.90
N GLY A 164 -16.98 3.43 -17.86
CA GLY A 164 -15.96 4.02 -16.99
C GLY A 164 -16.06 3.65 -15.51
N ARG A 165 -16.88 2.66 -15.13
CA ARG A 165 -17.00 2.13 -13.77
C ARG A 165 -16.03 0.97 -13.57
N VAL A 166 -15.54 0.76 -12.34
CA VAL A 166 -14.68 -0.39 -12.01
C VAL A 166 -15.49 -1.68 -12.13
N GLU A 167 -15.25 -2.44 -13.19
CA GLU A 167 -15.91 -3.72 -13.45
C GLU A 167 -15.20 -4.86 -12.72
N ARG A 168 -13.86 -4.86 -12.75
CA ARG A 168 -13.05 -5.92 -12.13
C ARG A 168 -11.98 -5.31 -11.22
N GLU A 169 -11.92 -5.80 -10.01
CA GLU A 169 -10.89 -5.48 -9.04
C GLU A 169 -10.13 -6.76 -8.72
N HIS A 170 -8.87 -6.84 -9.17
CA HIS A 170 -8.09 -8.06 -9.05
C HIS A 170 -7.49 -8.24 -7.66
N VAL A 171 -7.36 -9.49 -7.24
CA VAL A 171 -6.67 -9.86 -6.00
C VAL A 171 -5.22 -9.38 -6.07
N PRO A 172 -4.70 -8.71 -5.03
CA PRO A 172 -3.29 -8.31 -5.00
C PRO A 172 -2.35 -9.50 -5.14
N TYR A 173 -1.21 -9.29 -5.82
CA TYR A 173 -0.16 -10.28 -5.95
C TYR A 173 1.21 -9.68 -5.68
N ALA A 174 2.17 -10.53 -5.28
CA ALA A 174 3.56 -10.13 -5.08
C ALA A 174 4.34 -10.20 -6.41
N LEU A 175 5.19 -9.20 -6.65
CA LEU A 175 6.03 -9.11 -7.84
C LEU A 175 7.45 -8.70 -7.43
N GLU A 176 8.41 -9.59 -7.64
CA GLU A 176 9.82 -9.33 -7.34
C GLU A 176 10.46 -8.39 -8.36
N GLY A 177 11.37 -7.53 -7.87
CA GLY A 177 12.25 -6.71 -8.70
C GLY A 177 11.56 -5.61 -9.53
N ASN A 178 10.29 -5.31 -9.26
CA ASN A 178 9.53 -4.29 -10.00
C ASN A 178 9.78 -2.86 -9.48
N HIS A 179 10.03 -2.73 -8.17
CA HIS A 179 10.40 -1.47 -7.49
C HIS A 179 9.48 -0.27 -7.80
N GLY A 180 8.17 -0.52 -7.91
CA GLY A 180 7.17 0.50 -8.22
C GLY A 180 6.95 0.77 -9.70
N GLY A 181 7.59 0.03 -10.62
CA GLY A 181 7.42 0.19 -12.06
C GLY A 181 6.03 -0.22 -12.56
N PHE A 182 5.54 0.40 -13.64
CA PHE A 182 4.27 0.06 -14.28
C PHE A 182 4.27 -1.37 -14.82
N VAL A 183 3.28 -2.17 -14.43
CA VAL A 183 3.15 -3.57 -14.84
C VAL A 183 2.20 -3.67 -16.03
N ARG A 184 2.75 -3.84 -17.24
CA ARG A 184 1.95 -3.86 -18.50
C ARG A 184 0.95 -5.01 -18.56
N ASP A 185 1.30 -6.15 -18.01
CA ASP A 185 0.47 -7.37 -17.95
C ASP A 185 -0.14 -7.62 -16.55
N ALA A 186 -0.43 -6.53 -15.81
CA ALA A 186 -0.94 -6.59 -14.45
C ALA A 186 -2.23 -7.42 -14.29
N LEU A 187 -3.02 -7.56 -15.36
CA LEU A 187 -4.29 -8.30 -15.38
C LEU A 187 -4.16 -9.71 -16.00
N SER A 188 -2.94 -10.14 -16.32
CA SER A 188 -2.71 -11.47 -16.90
C SER A 188 -3.00 -12.57 -15.88
N PRO A 189 -3.76 -13.63 -16.24
CA PRO A 189 -3.98 -14.80 -15.38
C PRO A 189 -2.69 -15.43 -14.85
N ALA A 190 -1.56 -15.27 -15.56
CA ALA A 190 -0.26 -15.78 -15.14
C ALA A 190 0.19 -15.26 -13.75
N ARG A 191 -0.30 -14.08 -13.33
CA ARG A 191 0.00 -13.47 -12.03
C ARG A 191 -0.58 -14.25 -10.84
N TRP A 192 -1.61 -15.07 -11.08
CA TRP A 192 -2.32 -15.82 -10.03
C TRP A 192 -2.19 -17.34 -10.18
N LYS A 193 -1.25 -17.83 -10.99
CA LYS A 193 -1.00 -19.28 -11.16
C LYS A 193 -0.69 -20.03 -9.86
N MET A 194 -0.22 -19.32 -8.83
CA MET A 194 0.01 -19.87 -7.50
C MET A 194 -1.27 -20.42 -6.83
N PHE A 195 -2.44 -19.93 -7.22
CA PHE A 195 -3.74 -20.44 -6.75
C PHE A 195 -4.27 -21.61 -7.57
N GLY A 196 -3.54 -22.05 -8.61
CA GLY A 196 -3.92 -23.09 -9.55
C GLY A 196 -4.29 -22.53 -10.93
N GLU A 197 -3.94 -23.26 -12.00
CA GLU A 197 -4.19 -22.78 -13.37
C GLU A 197 -5.68 -22.58 -13.68
N SER A 198 -6.55 -23.41 -13.13
CA SER A 198 -8.01 -23.32 -13.32
C SER A 198 -8.61 -22.08 -12.61
N GLU A 199 -8.00 -21.65 -11.50
CA GLU A 199 -8.45 -20.49 -10.71
C GLU A 199 -7.92 -19.16 -11.24
N SER A 200 -6.73 -19.19 -11.84
CA SER A 200 -5.96 -18.00 -12.21
C SER A 200 -6.72 -16.97 -13.05
N GLY A 201 -7.64 -17.41 -13.88
CA GLY A 201 -8.50 -16.55 -14.71
C GLY A 201 -9.65 -15.86 -13.96
N TYR A 202 -9.90 -16.23 -12.70
CA TYR A 202 -11.05 -15.79 -11.91
C TYR A 202 -10.65 -15.02 -10.63
N MET A 203 -9.38 -14.63 -10.51
CA MET A 203 -8.85 -13.97 -9.32
C MET A 203 -9.18 -12.44 -9.29
N TYR A 204 -10.46 -12.13 -9.37
CA TYR A 204 -10.98 -10.77 -9.27
C TYR A 204 -12.40 -10.73 -8.70
N THR A 205 -12.74 -9.63 -8.08
CA THR A 205 -14.12 -9.29 -7.76
C THR A 205 -14.77 -8.67 -8.99
N LEU A 206 -15.91 -9.21 -9.43
CA LEU A 206 -16.71 -8.67 -10.52
C LEU A 206 -17.87 -7.84 -9.95
N THR A 207 -17.96 -6.60 -10.36
CA THR A 207 -19.04 -5.69 -9.96
C THR A 207 -19.96 -5.41 -11.15
N GLY A 208 -21.23 -5.78 -11.01
CA GLY A 208 -22.31 -5.45 -11.95
C GLY A 208 -23.06 -4.21 -11.49
N TYR A 209 -23.36 -3.33 -12.41
CA TYR A 209 -24.11 -2.10 -12.14
C TYR A 209 -25.46 -2.13 -12.85
N ASP A 210 -26.42 -1.38 -12.32
CA ASP A 210 -27.64 -1.11 -13.04
C ASP A 210 -27.39 -0.19 -14.27
N ASN A 211 -28.37 -0.10 -15.15
CA ASN A 211 -28.27 0.74 -16.34
C ASN A 211 -28.67 2.21 -16.06
N SER A 212 -28.84 2.59 -14.78
CA SER A 212 -29.20 3.95 -14.40
C SER A 212 -27.98 4.85 -14.30
N PRO A 213 -28.13 6.18 -14.40
CA PRO A 213 -27.07 7.14 -14.13
C PRO A 213 -26.63 7.20 -12.67
N LEU A 214 -27.30 6.48 -11.78
CA LEU A 214 -27.02 6.50 -10.33
C LEU A 214 -25.83 5.60 -9.94
N ASP A 215 -25.25 4.86 -10.87
CA ASP A 215 -24.10 3.99 -10.65
C ASP A 215 -24.31 2.94 -9.53
N ARG A 216 -25.56 2.46 -9.37
CA ARG A 216 -25.89 1.51 -8.31
C ARG A 216 -25.35 0.13 -8.62
N VAL A 217 -24.68 -0.46 -7.62
CA VAL A 217 -24.20 -1.85 -7.70
C VAL A 217 -25.37 -2.80 -7.51
N VAL A 218 -25.62 -3.66 -8.50
CA VAL A 218 -26.70 -4.68 -8.44
C VAL A 218 -26.18 -6.09 -8.19
N LYS A 219 -24.88 -6.34 -8.44
CA LYS A 219 -24.26 -7.63 -8.13
C LYS A 219 -22.77 -7.47 -7.86
N ARG A 220 -22.28 -8.21 -6.87
CA ARG A 220 -20.85 -8.31 -6.59
C ARG A 220 -20.46 -9.78 -6.38
N THR A 221 -19.63 -10.30 -7.30
CA THR A 221 -19.12 -11.68 -7.25
C THR A 221 -17.68 -11.66 -6.77
N GLY A 222 -17.36 -12.41 -5.73
CA GLY A 222 -16.01 -12.55 -5.20
C GLY A 222 -15.06 -13.30 -6.14
N PRO A 223 -13.74 -13.30 -5.84
CA PRO A 223 -12.76 -14.02 -6.64
C PRO A 223 -12.93 -15.54 -6.48
N GLY A 224 -12.55 -16.27 -7.54
CA GLY A 224 -12.57 -17.72 -7.60
C GLY A 224 -13.50 -18.27 -8.66
N LYS A 225 -13.06 -19.35 -9.32
CA LYS A 225 -13.78 -19.98 -10.44
C LYS A 225 -15.18 -20.41 -10.08
N ASN A 226 -15.33 -21.09 -8.93
CA ASN A 226 -16.62 -21.60 -8.49
C ASN A 226 -17.68 -20.49 -8.30
N TRP A 227 -17.27 -19.30 -7.86
CA TRP A 227 -18.15 -18.15 -7.68
C TRP A 227 -18.63 -17.61 -9.03
N HIS A 228 -17.70 -17.45 -9.98
CA HIS A 228 -18.00 -16.90 -11.29
C HIS A 228 -18.84 -17.85 -12.15
N GLU A 229 -18.47 -19.12 -12.24
CA GLU A 229 -19.15 -20.10 -13.08
C GLU A 229 -20.54 -20.47 -12.56
N ASN A 230 -20.74 -20.49 -11.24
CA ASN A 230 -22.05 -20.78 -10.64
C ASN A 230 -22.88 -19.51 -10.39
N GLY A 231 -22.42 -18.36 -10.87
CA GLY A 231 -23.15 -17.10 -10.76
C GLY A 231 -23.39 -16.63 -9.33
N LYS A 232 -22.61 -17.12 -8.35
CA LYS A 232 -22.71 -16.72 -6.94
C LYS A 232 -22.28 -15.27 -6.76
N GLY A 233 -22.78 -14.66 -5.70
CA GLY A 233 -22.41 -13.29 -5.33
C GLY A 233 -23.54 -12.58 -4.59
N VAL A 234 -23.18 -11.51 -3.92
CA VAL A 234 -24.16 -10.63 -3.28
C VAL A 234 -24.92 -9.86 -4.34
N THR A 235 -26.26 -9.92 -4.29
CA THR A 235 -27.14 -9.12 -5.16
C THR A 235 -27.83 -8.03 -4.36
N THR A 236 -28.08 -6.90 -5.02
CA THR A 236 -28.78 -5.75 -4.42
C THR A 236 -29.89 -5.31 -5.36
N ASP A 237 -31.13 -5.36 -4.89
CA ASP A 237 -32.29 -4.87 -5.59
C ASP A 237 -32.77 -3.54 -4.96
N TYR A 238 -33.12 -2.60 -5.81
CA TYR A 238 -33.58 -1.27 -5.42
C TYR A 238 -35.04 -1.09 -5.83
N GLY A 239 -35.87 -0.74 -4.89
CA GLY A 239 -37.31 -0.57 -5.12
C GLY A 239 -37.95 0.41 -4.14
N LEU A 240 -39.25 0.34 -4.07
CA LEU A 240 -40.09 1.12 -3.16
C LEU A 240 -41.02 0.17 -2.38
N ASN A 241 -41.50 0.63 -1.21
CA ASN A 241 -42.47 -0.14 -0.46
C ASN A 241 -43.82 -0.22 -1.20
N ARG A 242 -44.50 -1.35 -1.03
CA ARG A 242 -45.86 -1.57 -1.52
C ARG A 242 -46.91 -1.07 -0.50
N ALA A 243 -48.17 -1.02 -0.92
CA ALA A 243 -49.29 -0.73 0.00
C ALA A 243 -49.37 -1.81 1.09
N ASN A 244 -49.60 -1.40 2.33
CA ASN A 244 -49.72 -2.27 3.50
C ASN A 244 -48.49 -3.15 3.80
N GLU A 245 -47.34 -2.79 3.29
CA GLU A 245 -46.08 -3.57 3.50
C GLU A 245 -45.37 -3.17 4.79
N VAL A 246 -45.32 -1.85 5.11
CA VAL A 246 -44.57 -1.33 6.27
C VAL A 246 -45.51 -0.60 7.21
N ARG A 247 -45.60 -1.04 8.48
CA ARG A 247 -46.42 -0.42 9.52
C ARG A 247 -45.86 0.96 9.88
N LEU A 248 -46.76 1.93 10.05
CA LEU A 248 -46.43 3.28 10.50
C LEU A 248 -46.65 3.41 12.00
N TYR A 249 -45.59 3.43 12.75
CA TYR A 249 -45.60 3.75 14.17
C TYR A 249 -45.28 5.23 14.38
N ARG A 250 -45.92 5.86 15.34
CA ARG A 250 -45.68 7.26 15.75
C ARG A 250 -45.51 7.37 17.25
N VAL A 251 -44.82 8.43 17.66
CA VAL A 251 -44.74 8.83 19.06
C VAL A 251 -45.73 9.95 19.29
N SER A 252 -46.67 9.73 20.18
CA SER A 252 -47.69 10.77 20.57
C SER A 252 -47.06 11.85 21.45
N GLY A 253 -47.80 12.94 21.68
CA GLY A 253 -47.30 14.08 22.46
C GLY A 253 -46.96 13.77 23.91
N ASP A 254 -47.53 12.71 24.49
CA ASP A 254 -47.19 12.16 25.81
C ASP A 254 -46.02 11.19 25.80
N GLY A 255 -45.43 10.95 24.62
CA GLY A 255 -44.30 10.04 24.42
C GLY A 255 -44.69 8.59 24.17
N SER A 256 -45.99 8.24 24.14
CA SER A 256 -46.44 6.87 23.93
C SER A 256 -46.32 6.42 22.47
N LEU A 257 -46.14 5.09 22.26
CA LEU A 257 -46.09 4.47 20.95
C LEU A 257 -47.51 4.20 20.42
N VAL A 258 -47.76 4.63 19.18
CA VAL A 258 -49.07 4.44 18.53
C VAL A 258 -48.89 3.85 17.14
N LEU A 259 -49.62 2.77 16.82
CA LEU A 259 -49.75 2.26 15.45
C LEU A 259 -50.72 3.14 14.66
N SER A 260 -50.22 3.90 13.68
CA SER A 260 -50.99 4.87 12.88
C SER A 260 -51.41 4.33 11.50
N GLY A 261 -51.29 3.02 11.29
CA GLY A 261 -51.59 2.37 10.01
C GLY A 261 -50.35 1.92 9.28
N TYR A 262 -50.25 2.23 7.99
CA TYR A 262 -49.12 1.83 7.13
C TYR A 262 -48.53 3.03 6.39
N TYR A 263 -47.27 2.92 6.02
CA TYR A 263 -46.68 3.87 5.10
C TYR A 263 -47.36 3.79 3.73
N ALA A 264 -47.55 4.94 3.09
CA ALA A 264 -48.12 4.98 1.74
C ALA A 264 -47.22 4.22 0.75
N ALA A 265 -47.78 3.57 -0.23
CA ALA A 265 -47.03 2.92 -1.28
C ALA A 265 -46.08 3.91 -1.97
N GLY A 266 -44.83 3.52 -2.18
CA GLY A 266 -43.82 4.35 -2.83
C GLY A 266 -43.24 5.48 -1.96
N SER A 267 -43.57 5.55 -0.65
CA SER A 267 -43.05 6.59 0.24
C SER A 267 -41.74 6.21 0.93
N LEU A 268 -41.37 4.96 0.88
CA LEU A 268 -40.10 4.46 1.41
C LEU A 268 -39.24 3.87 0.29
N GLN A 269 -37.95 4.14 0.33
CA GLN A 269 -37.00 3.41 -0.46
C GLN A 269 -36.80 2.03 0.16
N LYS A 270 -36.74 1.00 -0.69
CA LYS A 270 -36.49 -0.38 -0.30
C LYS A 270 -35.19 -0.86 -0.95
N VAL A 271 -34.24 -1.30 -0.16
CA VAL A 271 -33.03 -1.97 -0.62
C VAL A 271 -33.07 -3.40 -0.13
N THR A 272 -32.97 -4.36 -1.05
CA THR A 272 -32.94 -5.79 -0.73
C THR A 272 -31.55 -6.33 -1.08
N VAL A 273 -30.83 -6.80 -0.08
CA VAL A 273 -29.54 -7.46 -0.25
C VAL A 273 -29.73 -8.94 -0.05
N THR A 274 -29.29 -9.74 -1.03
CA THR A 274 -29.27 -11.20 -0.94
C THR A 274 -27.82 -11.68 -0.99
N ASP A 275 -27.39 -12.44 0.03
CA ASP A 275 -26.04 -12.96 0.11
C ASP A 275 -25.87 -14.20 -0.80
N GLU A 276 -24.69 -14.78 -0.80
CA GLU A 276 -24.29 -15.92 -1.64
C GLU A 276 -25.00 -17.22 -1.26
N ASP A 277 -25.54 -17.31 -0.05
CA ASP A 277 -26.31 -18.45 0.46
C ASP A 277 -27.81 -18.25 0.33
N GLY A 278 -28.24 -17.10 -0.26
CA GLY A 278 -29.63 -16.79 -0.48
C GLY A 278 -30.33 -16.13 0.72
N LYS A 279 -29.60 -15.80 1.81
CA LYS A 279 -30.19 -15.06 2.93
C LYS A 279 -30.42 -13.61 2.50
N ARG A 280 -31.58 -13.08 2.89
CA ARG A 280 -32.05 -11.79 2.41
C ARG A 280 -32.29 -10.82 3.54
N VAL A 281 -31.81 -9.60 3.37
CA VAL A 281 -32.07 -8.46 4.26
C VAL A 281 -32.75 -7.36 3.45
N GLU A 282 -33.90 -6.90 3.93
CA GLU A 282 -34.64 -5.78 3.34
C GLU A 282 -34.54 -4.58 4.28
N THR A 283 -34.11 -3.45 3.76
CA THR A 283 -34.00 -2.19 4.51
C THR A 283 -34.91 -1.16 3.89
N TYR A 284 -35.76 -0.54 4.71
CA TYR A 284 -36.69 0.51 4.31
C TYR A 284 -36.26 1.84 4.92
N THR A 285 -36.05 2.84 4.07
CA THR A 285 -35.66 4.19 4.49
C THR A 285 -36.65 5.23 4.00
N ASP A 286 -36.80 6.28 4.78
CA ASP A 286 -37.66 7.42 4.39
C ASP A 286 -36.89 8.40 3.46
N ASN A 287 -37.53 9.48 3.08
CA ASN A 287 -36.96 10.51 2.21
C ASN A 287 -35.85 11.38 2.85
N GLN A 288 -35.53 11.13 4.11
CA GLN A 288 -34.42 11.74 4.85
C GLN A 288 -33.31 10.72 5.12
N ASP A 289 -33.28 9.59 4.40
CA ASP A 289 -32.36 8.47 4.56
C ASP A 289 -32.35 7.82 5.95
N ARG A 290 -33.47 7.95 6.70
CA ARG A 290 -33.60 7.34 8.02
C ARG A 290 -34.21 5.95 7.88
N THR A 291 -33.57 4.96 8.47
CA THR A 291 -34.05 3.57 8.48
C THR A 291 -35.27 3.46 9.40
N VAL A 292 -36.41 3.01 8.86
CA VAL A 292 -37.66 2.79 9.59
C VAL A 292 -37.94 1.31 9.84
N LEU A 293 -37.45 0.42 8.97
CA LEU A 293 -37.61 -1.03 9.11
C LEU A 293 -36.45 -1.77 8.51
N VAL A 294 -35.95 -2.78 9.23
CA VAL A 294 -35.05 -3.80 8.72
C VAL A 294 -35.72 -5.16 8.87
N VAL A 295 -35.74 -5.94 7.81
CA VAL A 295 -36.31 -7.29 7.79
C VAL A 295 -35.21 -8.28 7.43
N ASN A 296 -34.91 -9.19 8.35
CA ASN A 296 -34.11 -10.37 8.04
C ASN A 296 -35.06 -11.48 7.61
N VAL A 297 -34.84 -12.03 6.43
CA VAL A 297 -35.67 -13.10 5.86
C VAL A 297 -34.91 -14.43 5.95
N GLU A 298 -35.44 -15.34 6.77
CA GLU A 298 -34.90 -16.67 6.98
C GLU A 298 -35.80 -17.70 6.30
N GLY A 299 -35.30 -18.32 5.21
CA GLY A 299 -36.13 -19.22 4.40
C GLY A 299 -37.25 -18.47 3.66
N ASP A 300 -38.32 -19.19 3.32
CA ASP A 300 -39.36 -18.66 2.42
C ASP A 300 -40.38 -17.76 3.14
N ASP A 301 -40.64 -17.96 4.45
CA ASP A 301 -41.74 -17.31 5.17
C ASP A 301 -41.36 -16.63 6.49
N ASN A 302 -40.19 -16.84 7.04
CA ASN A 302 -39.80 -16.30 8.33
C ASN A 302 -39.21 -14.88 8.16
N ARG A 303 -39.99 -13.86 8.48
CA ARG A 303 -39.61 -12.44 8.40
C ARG A 303 -39.40 -11.88 9.80
N LEU A 304 -38.19 -11.58 10.16
CA LEU A 304 -37.81 -10.99 11.44
C LEU A 304 -37.74 -9.46 11.25
N GLU A 305 -38.77 -8.76 11.70
CA GLU A 305 -38.93 -7.32 11.48
C GLU A 305 -38.47 -6.50 12.68
N THR A 306 -37.50 -5.61 12.45
CA THR A 306 -37.06 -4.64 13.47
C THR A 306 -37.44 -3.23 13.03
N TYR A 307 -38.34 -2.59 13.74
CA TYR A 307 -38.77 -1.22 13.48
C TYR A 307 -37.98 -0.21 14.31
N SER A 308 -37.53 0.85 13.65
CA SER A 308 -37.00 2.05 14.30
C SER A 308 -38.03 3.15 14.27
N VAL A 309 -38.55 3.54 15.43
CA VAL A 309 -39.60 4.58 15.55
C VAL A 309 -38.96 5.90 15.95
N LEU A 310 -39.10 6.88 15.07
CA LEU A 310 -38.54 8.21 15.22
C LEU A 310 -39.64 9.23 15.61
N ASP A 311 -39.29 10.22 16.42
CA ASP A 311 -40.17 11.34 16.70
C ASP A 311 -40.18 12.39 15.57
N GLU A 312 -40.98 13.45 15.70
CA GLU A 312 -41.08 14.52 14.71
C GLU A 312 -39.77 15.27 14.45
N ARG A 313 -38.80 15.19 15.39
CA ARG A 313 -37.49 15.77 15.28
C ARG A 313 -36.46 14.81 14.63
N GLY A 314 -36.89 13.58 14.30
CA GLY A 314 -36.03 12.54 13.76
C GLY A 314 -35.18 11.82 14.81
N LEU A 315 -35.48 11.97 16.09
CA LEU A 315 -34.79 11.25 17.17
C LEU A 315 -35.37 9.85 17.35
N LEU A 316 -34.53 8.85 17.47
CA LEU A 316 -34.94 7.47 17.76
C LEU A 316 -35.57 7.39 19.15
N ARG A 317 -36.81 6.94 19.25
CA ARG A 317 -37.54 6.78 20.50
C ARG A 317 -37.79 5.34 20.88
N TYR A 318 -38.08 4.49 19.89
CA TYR A 318 -38.32 3.07 20.11
C TYR A 318 -37.61 2.22 19.08
N VAL A 319 -37.20 1.06 19.50
CA VAL A 319 -36.78 -0.06 18.63
C VAL A 319 -37.71 -1.22 18.97
N LEU A 320 -38.45 -1.71 17.98
CA LEU A 320 -39.38 -2.83 18.14
C LEU A 320 -38.69 -4.06 17.52
N PRO A 321 -38.16 -4.99 18.33
CA PRO A 321 -37.57 -6.21 17.82
C PRO A 321 -38.63 -7.16 17.24
N PRO A 322 -38.24 -8.22 16.51
CA PRO A 322 -39.12 -9.25 15.96
C PRO A 322 -39.96 -9.95 17.00
#